data_e86049ea2fa316a6b9947479ddbcf418
#
_entry.id   e86049ea2fa316a6b9947479ddbcf418
#
_cell.length_a   1.000
_cell.length_b   1.000
_cell.length_c   1.000
_cell.angle_alpha   90.00
_cell.angle_beta   90.00
_cell.angle_gamma   90.00
#
_symmetry.space_group_name_H-M   'P 1'
#
loop_
_entity.id
_entity.type
_entity.pdbx_description
1 polymer ?
#
loop_
_entity_poly.entity_id
_entity_poly.type
_entity_poly.pdbx_seq_one_letter_code
_entity_poly.pdbx_strand_id
1 'polypeptide(L)'
;MAYVAVGLARHANDAQKAFGRVCLAARAVRECHNITGMMEYLLRVEVADLSAYKQFHADVLGAFPWIATITTHVVMDSPKDERA
;
A
#
# COMPACT_ATOMS: atom_id res chain seq x y z
N MET A 1 -0.04 -11.30 -5.52
CA MET A 1 0.68 -10.04 -5.26
C MET A 1 -0.07 -8.88 -5.86
N ALA A 2 -0.11 -7.78 -5.17
CA ALA A 2 -0.76 -6.57 -5.66
C ALA A 2 0.12 -5.35 -5.40
N TYR A 3 0.01 -4.37 -6.26
CA TYR A 3 0.57 -3.04 -6.02
C TYR A 3 -0.58 -2.10 -5.67
N VAL A 4 -0.42 -1.37 -4.58
CA VAL A 4 -1.46 -0.46 -4.08
C VAL A 4 -0.90 0.94 -4.08
N ALA A 5 -1.52 1.82 -4.86
CA ALA A 5 -1.17 3.23 -4.88
C ALA A 5 -2.06 3.96 -3.89
N VAL A 6 -1.46 4.75 -3.01
CA VAL A 6 -2.17 5.43 -1.93
C VAL A 6 -1.92 6.93 -2.01
N GLY A 7 -3.00 7.69 -2.00
CA GLY A 7 -2.95 9.13 -1.89
C GLY A 7 -3.47 9.57 -0.53
N LEU A 8 -2.72 10.44 0.16
CA LEU A 8 -3.10 10.94 1.46
C LEU A 8 -3.92 12.22 1.32
N ALA A 9 -4.95 12.35 2.15
CA ALA A 9 -5.75 13.57 2.22
C ALA A 9 -4.97 14.71 2.87
N ARG A 10 -3.91 14.38 3.58
CA ARG A 10 -3.10 15.32 4.31
C ARG A 10 -1.63 15.09 3.96
N HIS A 11 -0.96 16.14 3.49
CA HIS A 11 0.43 16.07 3.03
C HIS A 11 1.42 16.47 4.10
N ALA A 12 0.97 16.67 5.34
CA ALA A 12 1.84 17.05 6.43
C ALA A 12 2.82 15.92 6.77
N ASN A 13 3.99 16.31 7.24
CA ASN A 13 5.07 15.38 7.57
C ASN A 13 4.64 14.34 8.62
N ASP A 14 3.80 14.74 9.58
CA ASP A 14 3.29 13.83 10.61
C ASP A 14 2.38 12.74 10.04
N ALA A 15 1.56 13.08 9.04
CA ALA A 15 0.71 12.10 8.36
C ALA A 15 1.55 11.09 7.59
N GLN A 16 2.60 11.55 6.89
CA GLN A 16 3.50 10.67 6.15
C GLN A 16 4.25 9.73 7.09
N LYS A 17 4.75 10.24 8.21
CA LYS A 17 5.44 9.41 9.20
C LYS A 17 4.51 8.37 9.83
N ALA A 18 3.27 8.75 10.12
CA ALA A 18 2.29 7.84 10.67
C ALA A 18 1.95 6.73 9.68
N PHE A 19 1.81 7.06 8.40
CA PHE A 19 1.55 6.06 7.38
C PHE A 19 2.72 5.07 7.23
N GLY A 20 3.94 5.59 7.26
CA GLY A 20 5.14 4.75 7.22
C GLY A 20 5.17 3.75 8.37
N ARG A 21 4.80 4.17 9.59
CA ARG A 21 4.74 3.28 10.75
C ARG A 21 3.68 2.20 10.58
N VAL A 22 2.53 2.54 10.02
CA VAL A 22 1.46 1.57 9.74
C VAL A 22 1.96 0.52 8.76
N CYS A 23 2.64 0.95 7.70
CA CYS A 23 3.19 0.02 6.71
C CYS A 23 4.28 -0.88 7.29
N LEU A 24 5.14 -0.34 8.14
CA LEU A 24 6.19 -1.15 8.79
C LEU A 24 5.60 -2.25 9.68
N ALA A 25 4.48 -1.96 10.33
CA ALA A 25 3.83 -2.93 11.22
C ALA A 25 3.00 -3.98 10.47
N ALA A 26 2.62 -3.71 9.23
CA ALA A 26 1.73 -4.58 8.47
C ALA A 26 2.54 -5.66 7.75
N ARG A 27 2.31 -6.92 8.12
CA ARG A 27 3.07 -8.06 7.57
C ARG A 27 2.82 -8.27 6.07
N ALA A 28 1.63 -7.97 5.59
CA ALA A 28 1.30 -8.12 4.19
C ALA A 28 2.01 -7.10 3.29
N VAL A 29 2.44 -5.97 3.85
CA VAL A 29 3.17 -4.95 3.10
C VAL A 29 4.64 -5.34 3.05
N ARG A 30 5.10 -5.71 1.85
CA ARG A 30 6.47 -6.14 1.63
C ARG A 30 7.38 -5.01 1.22
N GLU A 31 6.82 -3.98 0.59
CA GLU A 31 7.53 -2.77 0.21
C GLU A 31 6.60 -1.58 0.36
N CYS A 32 7.15 -0.46 0.76
CA CYS A 32 6.42 0.80 0.88
C CYS A 32 7.33 1.89 0.34
N HIS A 33 6.94 2.51 -0.76
CA HIS A 33 7.74 3.53 -1.41
C HIS A 33 7.01 4.85 -1.44
N ASN A 34 7.69 5.92 -1.06
CA ASN A 34 7.22 7.28 -1.30
C ASN A 34 7.57 7.63 -2.74
N ILE A 35 6.58 8.02 -3.53
CA ILE A 35 6.77 8.25 -4.96
C ILE A 35 6.35 9.65 -5.35
N THR A 36 6.80 10.09 -6.51
CA THR A 36 6.35 11.33 -7.13
C THR A 36 5.11 11.07 -7.97
N GLY A 37 4.33 12.11 -8.25
CA GLY A 37 3.14 12.02 -9.07
C GLY A 37 1.88 12.27 -8.27
N MET A 38 0.76 11.76 -8.78
CA MET A 38 -0.55 11.99 -8.17
C MET A 38 -0.74 11.25 -6.85
N MET A 39 -0.06 10.12 -6.68
CA MET A 39 -0.15 9.31 -5.48
C MET A 39 1.16 9.44 -4.69
N GLU A 40 1.07 9.45 -3.37
CA GLU A 40 2.25 9.62 -2.53
C GLU A 40 2.99 8.32 -2.26
N TYR A 41 2.28 7.19 -2.21
CA TYR A 41 2.88 5.92 -1.82
C TYR A 41 2.50 4.81 -2.77
N LEU A 42 3.46 3.92 -3.00
CA LEU A 42 3.24 2.67 -3.72
C LEU A 42 3.65 1.52 -2.82
N LEU A 43 2.72 0.63 -2.55
CA LEU A 43 2.93 -0.53 -1.70
C LEU A 43 2.98 -1.79 -2.54
N ARG A 44 3.88 -2.72 -2.20
CA ARG A 44 3.81 -4.08 -2.71
C ARG A 44 3.25 -4.95 -1.60
N VAL A 45 2.10 -5.56 -1.87
CA VAL A 45 1.34 -6.33 -0.88
C VAL A 45 1.29 -7.79 -1.31
N GLU A 46 1.62 -8.69 -0.40
CA GLU A 46 1.52 -10.12 -0.63
C GLU A 46 0.57 -10.75 0.38
N VAL A 47 -0.47 -11.37 -0.14
CA VAL A 47 -1.48 -12.08 0.63
C VAL A 47 -1.80 -13.39 -0.09
N ALA A 48 -2.36 -14.35 0.66
CA ALA A 48 -2.62 -15.69 0.13
C ALA A 48 -3.73 -15.71 -0.93
N ASP A 49 -4.76 -14.89 -0.76
CA ASP A 49 -5.93 -14.88 -1.62
C ASP A 49 -6.68 -13.54 -1.51
N LEU A 50 -7.76 -13.42 -2.26
CA LEU A 50 -8.58 -12.21 -2.28
C LEU A 50 -9.22 -11.93 -0.92
N SER A 51 -9.62 -12.97 -0.20
CA SER A 51 -10.20 -12.82 1.13
C SER A 51 -9.20 -12.19 2.09
N ALA A 52 -7.96 -12.64 2.05
CA ALA A 52 -6.87 -12.06 2.86
C ALA A 52 -6.59 -10.62 2.47
N TYR A 53 -6.71 -10.29 1.17
CA TYR A 53 -6.55 -8.91 0.73
C TYR A 53 -7.65 -8.01 1.27
N LYS A 54 -8.89 -8.48 1.25
CA LYS A 54 -10.02 -7.72 1.81
C LYS A 54 -9.80 -7.43 3.29
N GLN A 55 -9.31 -8.41 4.03
CA GLN A 55 -9.02 -8.26 5.44
C GLN A 55 -7.92 -7.22 5.66
N PHE A 56 -6.85 -7.30 4.88
CA PHE A 56 -5.76 -6.33 4.92
C PHE A 56 -6.27 -4.92 4.63
N HIS A 57 -7.08 -4.77 3.58
CA HIS A 57 -7.63 -3.48 3.19
C HIS A 57 -8.44 -2.86 4.32
N ALA A 58 -9.30 -3.65 4.96
CA ALA A 58 -10.14 -3.18 6.05
C ALA A 58 -9.32 -2.83 7.30
N ASP A 59 -8.40 -3.71 7.68
CA ASP A 59 -7.69 -3.58 8.96
C ASP A 59 -6.55 -2.56 8.92
N VAL A 60 -5.90 -2.42 7.78
CA VAL A 60 -4.72 -1.56 7.67
C VAL A 60 -5.07 -0.26 6.96
N LEU A 61 -5.52 -0.36 5.72
CA LEU A 61 -5.77 0.84 4.92
C LEU A 61 -7.03 1.56 5.35
N GLY A 62 -8.11 0.81 5.62
CA GLY A 62 -9.37 1.40 6.04
C GLY A 62 -9.33 2.03 7.41
N ALA A 63 -8.40 1.62 8.27
CA ALA A 63 -8.26 2.16 9.61
C ALA A 63 -7.44 3.45 9.66
N PHE A 64 -6.68 3.77 8.61
CA PHE A 64 -5.85 4.97 8.61
C PHE A 64 -6.69 6.18 8.19
N PRO A 65 -6.83 7.21 9.05
CA PRO A 65 -7.84 8.26 8.85
C PRO A 65 -7.52 9.26 7.72
N TRP A 66 -6.29 9.31 7.24
CA TRP A 66 -5.85 10.32 6.29
C TRP A 66 -5.66 9.81 4.87
N ILE A 67 -6.20 8.64 4.55
CA ILE A 67 -6.17 8.15 3.17
C ILE A 67 -7.31 8.80 2.38
N ALA A 68 -6.95 9.45 1.28
CA ALA A 68 -7.92 10.05 0.37
C ALA A 68 -8.30 9.09 -0.75
N THR A 69 -7.31 8.40 -1.32
CA THR A 69 -7.53 7.51 -2.46
C THR A 69 -6.68 6.26 -2.32
N ILE A 70 -7.24 5.15 -2.77
CA ILE A 70 -6.55 3.86 -2.86
C ILE A 70 -6.84 3.27 -4.23
N THR A 71 -5.79 2.89 -4.95
CA THR A 71 -5.94 2.19 -6.22
C THR A 71 -5.16 0.89 -6.14
N THR A 72 -5.85 -0.23 -6.29
CA THR A 72 -5.24 -1.55 -6.22
C THR A 72 -5.02 -2.10 -7.62
N HIS A 73 -3.80 -2.56 -7.88
CA HIS A 73 -3.43 -3.20 -9.13
C HIS A 73 -2.97 -4.63 -8.83
N VAL A 74 -3.78 -5.60 -9.23
CA VAL A 74 -3.42 -7.00 -9.08
C VAL A 74 -2.48 -7.39 -10.21
N VAL A 75 -1.33 -7.97 -9.87
CA VAL A 75 -0.38 -8.43 -10.87
C VAL A 75 -0.93 -9.70 -11.51
N MET A 76 -1.21 -9.62 -12.80
CA MET A 76 -1.76 -10.75 -13.56
C MET A 76 -0.67 -11.67 -14.09
N ASP A 77 0.46 -11.08 -14.48
CA ASP A 77 1.58 -11.81 -15.06
C ASP A 77 2.84 -10.94 -14.92
N SER A 78 3.97 -11.59 -14.85
CA SER A 78 5.28 -10.90 -14.76
C SER A 78 6.22 -11.50 -15.79
N PRO A 79 6.13 -11.05 -17.07
CA PRO A 79 7.01 -11.57 -18.12
C PRO A 79 8.48 -11.43 -17.80
N LYS A 80 8.82 -10.45 -16.97
CA LYS A 80 10.18 -10.24 -16.49
C LYS A 80 10.16 -9.76 -15.06
N ASP A 81 10.85 -10.46 -14.19
CA ASP A 81 11.01 -10.09 -12.79
C ASP A 81 12.40 -10.51 -12.35
N GLU A 82 13.31 -9.54 -12.32
CA GLU A 82 14.72 -9.76 -11.98
C GLU A 82 15.02 -9.48 -10.50
N ARG A 83 14.00 -9.49 -9.68
CA ARG A 83 14.14 -9.26 -8.25
C ARG A 83 14.99 -10.37 -7.62
N ALA A 84 16.01 -9.97 -6.92
CA ALA A 84 16.92 -10.91 -6.27
C ALA A 84 16.36 -11.36 -4.92
#